data_f3bc758c4707e80fde59729941f99387
#
_entry.id   f3bc758c4707e80fde59729941f99387
#
_cell.length_a   1.000
_cell.length_b   1.000
_cell.length_c   1.000
_cell.angle_alpha   90.00
_cell.angle_beta   90.00
_cell.angle_gamma   90.00
#
_symmetry.space_group_name_H-M   'P 1'
#
loop_
_entity.id
_entity.type
_entity.pdbx_description
1 polymer ?
#
loop_
_entity_poly.entity_id
_entity_poly.type
_entity_poly.pdbx_seq_one_letter_code
_entity_poly.pdbx_strand_id
1 'polypeptide(L)'
;ELAATVRSLEREAANFDRRLPAAMQELESISDAVEELIAPKLSTLRKSYSEFADKRAEVREALALYATVQDMERRRADLETSIEEGKAGAIASTDVPTTAAHSFAKTVEGILTDWHFPEAGDVYFDSKTRDLVIAGKSRSAFGKGLRAITHAAFTLGLMAFCRARRTPHTGFVVLDSPLLAYREPDGTEDDLTGTDLQERFYAYLEVLPADTQVIVVENIDPPVAIMSRDQSLMFSKNPHQGRYGLFPYATEHAQ
;
A
#
# COMPACT_ATOMS: atom_id res chain seq x y z
N GLU A 1 4.42 -69.35 -6.49
CA GLU A 1 4.69 -67.94 -6.29
C GLU A 1 3.42 -67.13 -5.93
N LEU A 2 2.35 -67.20 -6.71
CA LEU A 2 1.09 -66.47 -6.46
C LEU A 2 0.50 -66.74 -5.07
N ALA A 3 0.46 -68.03 -4.59
CA ALA A 3 -0.06 -68.39 -3.29
C ALA A 3 0.79 -67.86 -2.11
N ALA A 4 2.10 -67.67 -2.32
CA ALA A 4 2.97 -67.03 -1.32
C ALA A 4 2.73 -65.51 -1.22
N THR A 5 2.53 -64.86 -2.36
CA THR A 5 2.22 -63.43 -2.43
C THR A 5 0.87 -63.12 -1.80
N VAL A 6 -0.16 -63.94 -2.08
CA VAL A 6 -1.51 -63.76 -1.46
C VAL A 6 -1.40 -63.89 0.07
N ARG A 7 -0.71 -64.91 0.59
CA ARG A 7 -0.52 -65.05 2.04
C ARG A 7 0.27 -63.93 2.69
N SER A 8 1.20 -63.28 1.96
CA SER A 8 1.93 -62.11 2.43
C SER A 8 0.99 -60.90 2.55
N LEU A 9 0.18 -60.65 1.51
CA LEU A 9 -0.80 -59.55 1.50
C LEU A 9 -1.89 -59.74 2.57
N GLU A 10 -2.36 -60.98 2.77
CA GLU A 10 -3.29 -61.29 3.86
C GLU A 10 -2.71 -61.01 5.25
N ARG A 11 -1.43 -61.28 5.47
CA ARG A 11 -0.74 -60.96 6.74
C ARG A 11 -0.56 -59.44 6.92
N GLU A 12 -0.25 -58.74 5.85
CA GLU A 12 -0.15 -57.28 5.88
C GLU A 12 -1.52 -56.63 6.16
N ALA A 13 -2.57 -57.08 5.48
CA ALA A 13 -3.93 -56.60 5.73
C ALA A 13 -4.33 -56.85 7.21
N ALA A 14 -4.11 -58.06 7.73
CA ALA A 14 -4.41 -58.34 9.12
C ALA A 14 -3.54 -57.58 10.14
N ASN A 15 -2.36 -57.11 9.74
CA ASN A 15 -1.52 -56.21 10.55
C ASN A 15 -2.07 -54.80 10.53
N PHE A 16 -2.51 -54.29 9.37
CA PHE A 16 -3.16 -52.98 9.25
C PHE A 16 -4.47 -52.94 10.02
N ASP A 17 -5.33 -53.98 9.89
CA ASP A 17 -6.58 -54.06 10.63
C ASP A 17 -6.42 -54.01 12.15
N ARG A 18 -5.30 -54.54 12.67
CA ARG A 18 -4.97 -54.49 14.10
C ARG A 18 -4.43 -53.14 14.55
N ARG A 19 -3.70 -52.44 13.67
CA ARG A 19 -3.08 -51.14 13.99
C ARG A 19 -4.00 -49.96 13.79
N LEU A 20 -4.93 -50.05 12.84
CA LEU A 20 -5.84 -48.96 12.48
C LEU A 20 -6.69 -48.49 13.66
N PRO A 21 -7.35 -49.34 14.45
CA PRO A 21 -8.16 -48.89 15.59
C PRO A 21 -7.35 -48.14 16.65
N ALA A 22 -6.12 -48.61 16.95
CA ALA A 22 -5.25 -47.95 17.91
C ALA A 22 -4.81 -46.55 17.41
N ALA A 23 -4.46 -46.46 16.13
CA ALA A 23 -4.10 -45.17 15.51
C ALA A 23 -5.29 -44.20 15.45
N MET A 24 -6.50 -44.70 15.18
CA MET A 24 -7.73 -43.89 15.21
C MET A 24 -8.02 -43.36 16.62
N GLN A 25 -7.87 -44.23 17.63
CA GLN A 25 -8.09 -43.81 19.02
C GLN A 25 -7.05 -42.77 19.49
N GLU A 26 -5.79 -42.91 19.06
CA GLU A 26 -4.75 -41.93 19.34
C GLU A 26 -5.05 -40.57 18.64
N LEU A 27 -5.50 -40.60 17.37
CA LEU A 27 -5.89 -39.44 16.62
C LEU A 27 -7.09 -38.72 17.30
N GLU A 28 -8.10 -39.44 17.73
CA GLU A 28 -9.26 -38.92 18.44
C GLU A 28 -8.82 -38.25 19.77
N SER A 29 -7.98 -38.90 20.55
CA SER A 29 -7.44 -38.35 21.80
C SER A 29 -6.63 -37.08 21.58
N ILE A 30 -5.83 -37.01 20.51
CA ILE A 30 -5.05 -35.83 20.16
C ILE A 30 -6.00 -34.72 19.67
N SER A 31 -7.02 -35.03 18.87
CA SER A 31 -8.01 -34.06 18.39
C SER A 31 -8.78 -33.44 19.55
N ASP A 32 -9.25 -34.26 20.49
CA ASP A 32 -9.94 -33.79 21.70
C ASP A 32 -9.02 -32.87 22.55
N ALA A 33 -7.76 -33.25 22.72
CA ALA A 33 -6.81 -32.42 23.44
C ALA A 33 -6.53 -31.06 22.75
N VAL A 34 -6.52 -31.04 21.41
CA VAL A 34 -6.39 -29.80 20.63
C VAL A 34 -7.62 -28.93 20.80
N GLU A 35 -8.81 -29.50 20.70
CA GLU A 35 -10.08 -28.75 20.82
C GLU A 35 -10.32 -28.25 22.26
N GLU A 36 -10.07 -29.06 23.26
CA GLU A 36 -10.35 -28.70 24.66
C GLU A 36 -9.26 -27.83 25.31
N LEU A 37 -8.00 -28.06 24.99
CA LEU A 37 -6.89 -27.40 25.70
C LEU A 37 -6.21 -26.30 24.90
N ILE A 38 -6.04 -26.51 23.59
CA ILE A 38 -5.25 -25.62 22.75
C ILE A 38 -6.10 -24.53 22.11
N ALA A 39 -7.21 -24.90 21.49
CA ALA A 39 -8.06 -23.97 20.74
C ALA A 39 -8.59 -22.81 21.60
N PRO A 40 -9.08 -23.01 22.83
CA PRO A 40 -9.54 -21.92 23.69
C PRO A 40 -8.41 -20.99 24.10
N LYS A 41 -7.23 -21.53 24.43
CA LYS A 41 -6.04 -20.72 24.78
C LYS A 41 -5.57 -19.90 23.59
N LEU A 42 -5.55 -20.48 22.40
CA LEU A 42 -5.17 -19.79 21.19
C LEU A 42 -6.16 -18.64 20.86
N SER A 43 -7.45 -18.90 21.02
CA SER A 43 -8.49 -17.88 20.83
C SER A 43 -8.31 -16.71 21.81
N THR A 44 -8.07 -17.00 23.09
CA THR A 44 -7.84 -15.98 24.11
C THR A 44 -6.58 -15.15 23.80
N LEU A 45 -5.48 -15.81 23.42
CA LEU A 45 -4.24 -15.14 23.06
C LEU A 45 -4.39 -14.26 21.82
N ARG A 46 -5.13 -14.73 20.79
CA ARG A 46 -5.42 -13.92 19.60
C ARG A 46 -6.23 -12.68 19.95
N LYS A 47 -7.24 -12.82 20.81
CA LYS A 47 -8.04 -11.68 21.28
C LYS A 47 -7.16 -10.67 22.03
N SER A 48 -6.36 -11.11 22.98
CA SER A 48 -5.44 -10.24 23.71
C SER A 48 -4.42 -9.57 22.78
N TYR A 49 -3.91 -10.29 21.79
CA TYR A 49 -2.98 -9.71 20.81
C TYR A 49 -3.64 -8.61 19.98
N SER A 50 -4.88 -8.83 19.53
CA SER A 50 -5.66 -7.80 18.82
C SER A 50 -5.84 -6.55 19.69
N GLU A 51 -6.31 -6.73 20.94
CA GLU A 51 -6.50 -5.63 21.88
C GLU A 51 -5.21 -4.84 22.17
N PHE A 52 -4.06 -5.52 22.23
CA PHE A 52 -2.77 -4.85 22.37
C PHE A 52 -2.32 -4.14 21.10
N ALA A 53 -2.62 -4.71 19.93
CA ALA A 53 -2.32 -4.07 18.65
C ALA A 53 -3.12 -2.77 18.48
N ASP A 54 -4.40 -2.79 18.83
CA ASP A 54 -5.27 -1.61 18.77
C ASP A 54 -4.79 -0.51 19.74
N LYS A 55 -4.50 -0.87 21.00
CA LYS A 55 -3.94 0.08 21.97
C LYS A 55 -2.60 0.66 21.53
N ARG A 56 -1.76 -0.15 20.87
CA ARG A 56 -0.49 0.32 20.34
C ARG A 56 -0.69 1.32 19.20
N ALA A 57 -1.69 1.10 18.35
CA ALA A 57 -2.05 2.03 17.28
C ALA A 57 -2.52 3.36 17.86
N GLU A 58 -3.44 3.32 18.81
CA GLU A 58 -3.96 4.50 19.54
C GLU A 58 -2.85 5.34 20.21
N VAL A 59 -1.93 4.67 20.91
CA VAL A 59 -0.78 5.35 21.53
C VAL A 59 0.15 5.97 20.50
N ARG A 60 0.37 5.30 19.35
CA ARG A 60 1.20 5.86 18.27
C ARG A 60 0.56 7.11 17.66
N GLU A 61 -0.74 7.11 17.47
CA GLU A 61 -1.47 8.26 16.98
C GLU A 61 -1.37 9.44 17.97
N ALA A 62 -1.61 9.20 19.25
CA ALA A 62 -1.46 10.22 20.30
C ALA A 62 -0.03 10.79 20.34
N LEU A 63 1.00 9.95 20.20
CA LEU A 63 2.40 10.39 20.15
C LEU A 63 2.70 11.23 18.91
N ALA A 64 2.13 10.88 17.76
CA ALA A 64 2.28 11.66 16.52
C ALA A 64 1.63 13.03 16.65
N LEU A 65 0.42 13.11 17.22
CA LEU A 65 -0.25 14.37 17.52
C LEU A 65 0.57 15.23 18.48
N TYR A 66 1.07 14.63 19.56
CA TYR A 66 1.91 15.34 20.53
C TYR A 66 3.19 15.90 19.89
N ALA A 67 3.86 15.12 19.04
CA ALA A 67 5.04 15.59 18.32
C ALA A 67 4.70 16.77 17.37
N THR A 68 3.52 16.74 16.75
CA THR A 68 3.04 17.82 15.88
C THR A 68 2.80 19.10 16.68
N VAL A 69 2.14 18.99 17.85
CA VAL A 69 1.91 20.14 18.73
C VAL A 69 3.24 20.74 19.20
N GLN A 70 4.18 19.93 19.63
CA GLN A 70 5.51 20.40 20.04
C GLN A 70 6.26 21.12 18.91
N ASP A 71 6.16 20.61 17.68
CA ASP A 71 6.79 21.27 16.53
C ASP A 71 6.11 22.62 16.23
N MET A 72 4.78 22.69 16.31
CA MET A 72 4.05 23.96 16.16
C MET A 72 4.43 24.99 17.22
N GLU A 73 4.58 24.56 18.48
CA GLU A 73 5.03 25.42 19.57
C GLU A 73 6.44 25.96 19.36
N ARG A 74 7.37 25.11 18.88
CA ARG A 74 8.71 25.57 18.49
C ARG A 74 8.67 26.58 17.38
N ARG A 75 7.89 26.31 16.32
CA ARG A 75 7.74 27.25 15.18
C ARG A 75 7.19 28.59 15.62
N ARG A 76 6.21 28.58 16.53
CA ARG A 76 5.67 29.81 17.09
C ARG A 76 6.74 30.59 17.83
N ALA A 77 7.52 29.95 18.68
CA ALA A 77 8.61 30.58 19.41
C ALA A 77 9.69 31.14 18.49
N ASP A 78 10.08 30.38 17.45
CA ASP A 78 11.05 30.83 16.44
C ASP A 78 10.56 32.05 15.66
N LEU A 79 9.26 32.10 15.32
CA LEU A 79 8.64 33.24 14.65
C LEU A 79 8.55 34.44 15.57
N GLU A 80 8.16 34.28 16.82
CA GLU A 80 8.12 35.33 17.84
C GLU A 80 9.50 35.97 18.02
N THR A 81 10.55 35.13 18.16
CA THR A 81 11.95 35.59 18.25
C THR A 81 12.40 36.33 16.98
N SER A 82 12.03 35.83 15.80
CA SER A 82 12.38 36.47 14.51
C SER A 82 11.69 37.83 14.32
N ILE A 83 10.48 37.98 14.84
CA ILE A 83 9.74 39.24 14.85
C ILE A 83 10.40 40.26 15.78
N GLU A 84 10.76 39.81 17.02
CA GLU A 84 11.41 40.67 18.01
C GLU A 84 12.81 41.13 17.56
N GLU A 85 13.57 40.27 16.89
CA GLU A 85 14.90 40.60 16.39
C GLU A 85 14.89 41.47 15.11
N GLY A 86 13.72 41.83 14.57
CA GLY A 86 13.59 42.68 13.37
C GLY A 86 14.23 42.07 12.10
N LYS A 87 14.50 40.77 12.11
CA LYS A 87 15.11 40.07 10.97
C LYS A 87 14.06 39.64 9.92
N ALA A 88 13.11 40.47 9.62
CA ALA A 88 12.24 40.31 8.46
C ALA A 88 12.98 40.66 7.16
N GLY A 89 14.16 40.08 6.97
CA GLY A 89 14.96 40.34 5.77
C GLY A 89 16.14 39.40 5.64
N ALA A 90 16.06 38.53 4.64
CA ALA A 90 17.17 37.76 4.08
C ALA A 90 17.69 36.56 4.89
N ILE A 91 16.84 35.58 5.07
CA ILE A 91 17.31 34.22 4.88
C ILE A 91 17.17 33.94 3.37
N ALA A 92 18.32 33.91 2.67
CA ALA A 92 18.38 33.23 1.37
C ALA A 92 18.16 31.74 1.67
N SER A 93 16.89 31.39 1.91
CA SER A 93 16.50 30.06 2.22
C SER A 93 16.58 29.25 0.93
N THR A 94 17.23 28.11 0.99
CA THR A 94 17.07 27.00 0.06
C THR A 94 15.61 26.49 0.06
N ASP A 95 14.69 27.26 0.60
CA ASP A 95 13.28 26.95 0.71
C ASP A 95 12.56 27.17 -0.61
N VAL A 96 11.65 26.23 -0.87
CA VAL A 96 10.73 26.33 -2.01
C VAL A 96 9.96 27.64 -1.88
N PRO A 97 9.97 28.54 -2.89
CA PRO A 97 9.20 29.77 -2.82
C PRO A 97 7.74 29.52 -2.48
N THR A 98 7.16 30.23 -1.54
CA THR A 98 5.79 30.03 -1.06
C THR A 98 4.76 30.00 -2.20
N THR A 99 4.96 30.84 -3.23
CA THR A 99 4.11 30.83 -4.43
C THR A 99 4.23 29.56 -5.26
N ALA A 100 5.43 28.97 -5.33
CA ALA A 100 5.66 27.70 -6.03
C ALA A 100 5.06 26.54 -5.23
N ALA A 101 5.27 26.53 -3.91
CA ALA A 101 4.68 25.56 -2.99
C ALA A 101 3.15 25.58 -3.05
N HIS A 102 2.54 26.75 -2.99
CA HIS A 102 1.09 26.91 -3.12
C HIS A 102 0.57 26.42 -4.48
N SER A 103 1.20 26.82 -5.58
CA SER A 103 0.79 26.38 -6.92
C SER A 103 0.93 24.88 -7.11
N PHE A 104 1.98 24.28 -6.55
CA PHE A 104 2.17 22.82 -6.57
C PHE A 104 1.06 22.12 -5.77
N ALA A 105 0.78 22.57 -4.56
CA ALA A 105 -0.29 22.04 -3.73
C ALA A 105 -1.66 22.11 -4.44
N LYS A 106 -1.97 23.22 -5.10
CA LYS A 106 -3.20 23.36 -5.90
C LYS A 106 -3.23 22.43 -7.12
N THR A 107 -2.09 22.13 -7.73
CA THR A 107 -2.03 21.14 -8.81
C THR A 107 -2.39 19.75 -8.28
N VAL A 108 -1.85 19.37 -7.11
CA VAL A 108 -2.16 18.07 -6.50
C VAL A 108 -3.61 18.01 -5.99
N GLU A 109 -4.13 19.09 -5.42
CA GLU A 109 -5.54 19.20 -5.01
C GLU A 109 -6.47 18.96 -6.20
N GLY A 110 -6.16 19.54 -7.37
CA GLY A 110 -6.92 19.30 -8.60
C GLY A 110 -6.91 17.82 -8.99
N ILE A 111 -5.76 17.16 -8.96
CA ILE A 111 -5.64 15.73 -9.28
C ILE A 111 -6.46 14.89 -8.31
N LEU A 112 -6.34 15.13 -7.01
CA LEU A 112 -7.11 14.39 -5.99
C LEU A 112 -8.63 14.62 -6.14
N THR A 113 -9.03 15.83 -6.51
CA THR A 113 -10.43 16.16 -6.80
C THR A 113 -10.92 15.41 -8.05
N ASP A 114 -10.14 15.40 -9.12
CA ASP A 114 -10.47 14.68 -10.36
C ASP A 114 -10.59 13.17 -10.12
N TRP A 115 -9.83 12.63 -9.17
CA TRP A 115 -9.89 11.23 -8.79
C TRP A 115 -11.00 10.92 -7.79
N HIS A 116 -11.76 11.91 -7.33
CA HIS A 116 -12.76 11.76 -6.26
C HIS A 116 -12.16 11.19 -4.97
N PHE A 117 -10.93 11.60 -4.64
CA PHE A 117 -10.33 11.21 -3.38
C PHE A 117 -11.18 11.72 -2.20
N PRO A 118 -11.54 10.87 -1.22
CA PRO A 118 -12.53 11.20 -0.19
C PRO A 118 -12.22 12.45 0.64
N GLU A 119 -10.95 12.76 0.82
CA GLU A 119 -10.46 13.89 1.61
C GLU A 119 -9.72 14.92 0.71
N ALA A 120 -10.19 15.13 -0.54
CA ALA A 120 -9.49 15.96 -1.55
C ALA A 120 -9.40 17.45 -1.21
N GLY A 121 -10.15 17.94 -0.22
CA GLY A 121 -10.19 19.37 0.12
C GLY A 121 -8.95 19.86 0.86
N ASP A 122 -8.61 21.15 0.62
CA ASP A 122 -7.61 21.93 1.36
C ASP A 122 -6.21 21.30 1.42
N VAL A 123 -5.55 21.26 0.26
CA VAL A 123 -4.17 20.77 0.14
C VAL A 123 -3.18 21.94 0.24
N TYR A 124 -2.20 21.82 1.13
CA TYR A 124 -1.08 22.76 1.18
C TYR A 124 0.26 22.03 1.32
N PHE A 125 1.34 22.70 0.90
CA PHE A 125 2.70 22.19 1.01
C PHE A 125 3.35 22.71 2.28
N ASP A 126 3.76 21.81 3.16
CA ASP A 126 4.54 22.16 4.35
C ASP A 126 6.03 22.20 4.01
N SER A 127 6.61 23.40 4.02
CA SER A 127 8.01 23.62 3.67
C SER A 127 9.00 22.94 4.63
N LYS A 128 8.61 22.67 5.88
CA LYS A 128 9.49 22.02 6.86
C LYS A 128 9.61 20.52 6.63
N THR A 129 8.48 19.84 6.47
CA THR A 129 8.46 18.41 6.15
C THR A 129 8.76 18.16 4.67
N ARG A 130 8.66 19.22 3.83
CA ARG A 130 8.76 19.16 2.36
C ARG A 130 7.76 18.17 1.77
N ASP A 131 6.58 18.11 2.35
CA ASP A 131 5.52 17.19 1.96
C ASP A 131 4.15 17.90 2.01
N LEU A 132 3.12 17.21 1.53
CA LEU A 132 1.75 17.73 1.50
C LEU A 132 1.02 17.43 2.80
N VAL A 133 0.17 18.38 3.16
CA VAL A 133 -0.90 18.22 4.15
C VAL A 133 -2.22 18.30 3.41
N ILE A 134 -3.06 17.29 3.59
CA ILE A 134 -4.34 17.09 2.89
C ILE A 134 -5.43 17.03 3.94
N ALA A 135 -6.44 17.90 3.85
CA ALA A 135 -7.52 18.01 4.84
C ALA A 135 -7.02 18.11 6.30
N GLY A 136 -5.92 18.84 6.50
CA GLY A 136 -5.31 19.01 7.82
C GLY A 136 -4.46 17.85 8.33
N LYS A 137 -4.40 16.73 7.59
CA LYS A 137 -3.55 15.56 7.92
C LYS A 137 -2.27 15.57 7.09
N SER A 138 -1.12 15.33 7.71
CA SER A 138 0.12 15.05 6.98
C SER A 138 -0.05 13.80 6.12
N ARG A 139 0.50 13.80 4.90
CA ARG A 139 0.44 12.63 4.01
C ARG A 139 0.97 11.35 4.66
N SER A 140 1.93 11.45 5.54
CA SER A 140 2.49 10.32 6.32
C SER A 140 1.53 9.77 7.39
N ALA A 141 0.48 10.50 7.77
CA ALA A 141 -0.51 10.08 8.76
C ALA A 141 -1.67 9.27 8.17
N PHE A 142 -1.77 9.20 6.84
CA PHE A 142 -2.74 8.33 6.18
C PHE A 142 -2.35 6.86 6.30
N GLY A 143 -3.32 5.96 6.24
CA GLY A 143 -3.13 4.54 6.11
C GLY A 143 -2.32 4.18 4.86
N LYS A 144 -1.84 2.94 4.78
CA LYS A 144 -0.93 2.48 3.73
C LYS A 144 -1.50 2.69 2.32
N GLY A 145 -2.79 2.40 2.13
CA GLY A 145 -3.46 2.50 0.85
C GLY A 145 -3.68 3.94 0.41
N LEU A 146 -4.23 4.80 1.28
CA LEU A 146 -4.40 6.23 0.98
C LEU A 146 -3.06 6.94 0.80
N ARG A 147 -2.01 6.50 1.50
CA ARG A 147 -0.64 7.00 1.27
C ARG A 147 -0.14 6.69 -0.13
N ALA A 148 -0.43 5.50 -0.67
CA ALA A 148 -0.03 5.12 -2.03
C ALA A 148 -0.70 6.04 -3.07
N ILE A 149 -2.01 6.28 -2.93
CA ILE A 149 -2.77 7.20 -3.80
C ILE A 149 -2.26 8.64 -3.70
N THR A 150 -2.09 9.15 -2.49
CA THR A 150 -1.60 10.53 -2.29
C THR A 150 -0.15 10.69 -2.74
N HIS A 151 0.66 9.62 -2.70
CA HIS A 151 1.99 9.62 -3.29
C HIS A 151 1.95 9.64 -4.82
N ALA A 152 1.05 8.89 -5.44
CA ALA A 152 0.84 8.94 -6.88
C ALA A 152 0.39 10.35 -7.32
N ALA A 153 -0.55 10.96 -6.59
CA ALA A 153 -0.99 12.34 -6.85
C ALA A 153 0.15 13.36 -6.70
N PHE A 154 0.99 13.22 -5.67
CA PHE A 154 2.18 14.04 -5.49
C PHE A 154 3.13 13.93 -6.69
N THR A 155 3.45 12.72 -7.11
CA THR A 155 4.44 12.46 -8.17
C THR A 155 3.94 12.93 -9.54
N LEU A 156 2.68 12.64 -9.87
CA LEU A 156 2.05 13.12 -11.10
C LEU A 156 1.85 14.64 -11.06
N GLY A 157 1.49 15.18 -9.90
CA GLY A 157 1.36 16.61 -9.67
C GLY A 157 2.68 17.35 -9.86
N LEU A 158 3.81 16.76 -9.41
CA LEU A 158 5.13 17.33 -9.63
C LEU A 158 5.49 17.37 -11.12
N MET A 159 5.21 16.30 -11.85
CA MET A 159 5.41 16.25 -13.30
C MET A 159 4.56 17.32 -14.00
N ALA A 160 3.27 17.41 -13.69
CA ALA A 160 2.35 18.39 -14.26
C ALA A 160 2.77 19.84 -13.93
N PHE A 161 3.16 20.10 -12.67
CA PHE A 161 3.63 21.39 -12.21
C PHE A 161 4.91 21.83 -12.92
N CYS A 162 5.91 20.95 -13.03
CA CYS A 162 7.17 21.23 -13.73
C CYS A 162 6.92 21.52 -15.21
N ARG A 163 6.03 20.75 -15.84
CA ARG A 163 5.64 20.95 -17.24
C ARG A 163 4.98 22.31 -17.45
N ALA A 164 3.98 22.66 -16.63
CA ALA A 164 3.28 23.95 -16.74
C ALA A 164 4.22 25.15 -16.59
N ARG A 165 5.28 25.00 -15.80
CA ARG A 165 6.27 26.06 -15.55
C ARG A 165 7.51 25.96 -16.45
N ARG A 166 7.58 24.96 -17.33
CA ARG A 166 8.75 24.67 -18.18
C ARG A 166 10.03 24.52 -17.37
N THR A 167 9.92 23.94 -16.17
CA THR A 167 11.07 23.55 -15.34
C THR A 167 11.50 22.13 -15.65
N PRO A 168 12.78 21.79 -15.46
CA PRO A 168 13.27 20.44 -15.77
C PRO A 168 12.54 19.35 -14.98
N HIS A 169 12.13 18.30 -15.69
CA HIS A 169 11.60 17.05 -15.16
C HIS A 169 12.04 15.91 -16.07
N THR A 170 12.16 14.69 -15.53
CA THR A 170 12.58 13.51 -16.32
C THR A 170 11.62 13.16 -17.46
N GLY A 171 10.39 13.64 -17.42
CA GLY A 171 9.34 13.36 -18.41
C GLY A 171 8.67 12.00 -18.24
N PHE A 172 9.10 11.19 -17.27
CA PHE A 172 8.45 9.92 -16.93
C PHE A 172 8.25 9.75 -15.43
N VAL A 173 7.31 8.89 -15.07
CA VAL A 173 6.96 8.52 -13.69
C VAL A 173 6.74 7.02 -13.63
N VAL A 174 7.20 6.39 -12.56
CA VAL A 174 6.91 4.99 -12.23
C VAL A 174 6.12 4.96 -10.93
N LEU A 175 4.94 4.35 -10.96
CA LEU A 175 4.07 4.17 -9.81
C LEU A 175 4.00 2.69 -9.48
N ASP A 176 4.41 2.32 -8.28
CA ASP A 176 4.31 0.95 -7.77
C ASP A 176 3.13 0.86 -6.82
N SER A 177 2.16 0.05 -7.19
CA SER A 177 0.94 -0.24 -6.42
C SER A 177 0.19 1.01 -5.93
N PRO A 178 -0.09 1.99 -6.83
CA PRO A 178 -0.79 3.21 -6.42
C PRO A 178 -2.21 2.96 -5.92
N LEU A 179 -2.84 1.85 -6.31
CA LEU A 179 -4.20 1.47 -5.93
C LEU A 179 -4.24 0.43 -4.79
N LEU A 180 -3.23 0.42 -3.93
CA LEU A 180 -3.09 -0.53 -2.83
C LEU A 180 -4.29 -0.53 -1.86
N ALA A 181 -4.97 0.61 -1.68
CA ALA A 181 -6.17 0.74 -0.86
C ALA A 181 -7.34 -0.17 -1.29
N TYR A 182 -7.38 -0.57 -2.56
CA TYR A 182 -8.38 -1.51 -3.07
C TYR A 182 -8.08 -2.98 -2.76
N ARG A 183 -6.87 -3.29 -2.36
CA ARG A 183 -6.43 -4.67 -2.10
C ARG A 183 -6.15 -4.95 -0.63
N GLU A 184 -5.44 -4.06 0.01
CA GLU A 184 -4.90 -4.26 1.36
C GLU A 184 -5.11 -2.99 2.20
N PRO A 185 -6.38 -2.58 2.47
CA PRO A 185 -6.63 -1.43 3.34
C PRO A 185 -6.16 -1.74 4.77
N ASP A 186 -5.54 -0.76 5.43
CA ASP A 186 -5.13 -0.89 6.84
C ASP A 186 -6.33 -0.84 7.80
N GLY A 187 -7.48 -0.34 7.34
CA GLY A 187 -8.72 -0.23 8.11
C GLY A 187 -9.88 0.29 7.24
N THR A 188 -11.04 0.48 7.83
CA THR A 188 -12.24 0.94 7.12
C THR A 188 -12.09 2.35 6.54
N GLU A 189 -11.26 3.20 7.15
CA GLU A 189 -10.98 4.55 6.64
C GLU A 189 -10.04 4.54 5.42
N ASP A 190 -9.29 3.46 5.24
CA ASP A 190 -8.32 3.27 4.15
C ASP A 190 -8.92 2.44 2.99
N ASP A 191 -10.15 1.94 3.16
CA ASP A 191 -10.83 1.10 2.18
C ASP A 191 -11.56 1.97 1.14
N LEU A 192 -11.10 1.88 -0.11
CA LEU A 192 -11.69 2.56 -1.26
C LEU A 192 -12.57 1.64 -2.11
N THR A 193 -12.84 0.41 -1.66
CA THR A 193 -13.72 -0.54 -2.36
C THR A 193 -15.11 0.09 -2.54
N GLY A 194 -15.58 0.13 -3.78
CA GLY A 194 -16.88 0.73 -4.10
C GLY A 194 -16.87 2.23 -4.41
N THR A 195 -15.69 2.87 -4.41
CA THR A 195 -15.51 4.22 -4.97
C THR A 195 -15.15 4.15 -6.45
N ASP A 196 -15.35 5.23 -7.21
CA ASP A 196 -14.98 5.35 -8.62
C ASP A 196 -13.54 5.89 -8.82
N LEU A 197 -12.74 5.95 -7.76
CA LEU A 197 -11.38 6.50 -7.80
C LEU A 197 -10.48 5.71 -8.76
N GLN A 198 -10.58 4.38 -8.80
CA GLN A 198 -9.80 3.55 -9.71
C GLN A 198 -10.06 3.92 -11.17
N GLU A 199 -11.32 4.02 -11.58
CA GLU A 199 -11.71 4.38 -12.94
C GLU A 199 -11.22 5.78 -13.29
N ARG A 200 -11.35 6.72 -12.36
CA ARG A 200 -10.90 8.09 -12.54
C ARG A 200 -9.39 8.23 -12.60
N PHE A 201 -8.66 7.47 -11.81
CA PHE A 201 -7.21 7.40 -11.87
C PHE A 201 -6.75 6.98 -13.29
N TYR A 202 -7.30 5.91 -13.83
CA TYR A 202 -6.96 5.47 -15.20
C TYR A 202 -7.42 6.47 -16.24
N ALA A 203 -8.62 7.04 -16.13
CA ALA A 203 -9.11 8.08 -17.03
C ALA A 203 -8.20 9.32 -17.04
N TYR A 204 -7.67 9.72 -15.89
CA TYR A 204 -6.68 10.80 -15.79
C TYR A 204 -5.39 10.46 -16.55
N LEU A 205 -4.88 9.22 -16.45
CA LEU A 205 -3.69 8.81 -17.17
C LEU A 205 -3.87 8.83 -18.69
N GLU A 206 -5.09 8.58 -19.18
CA GLU A 206 -5.41 8.58 -20.60
C GLU A 206 -5.36 9.96 -21.27
N VAL A 207 -5.63 11.02 -20.49
CA VAL A 207 -5.64 12.40 -21.01
C VAL A 207 -4.31 13.12 -20.80
N LEU A 208 -3.30 12.42 -20.26
CA LEU A 208 -1.97 13.00 -20.11
C LEU A 208 -1.37 13.36 -21.48
N PRO A 209 -0.56 14.43 -21.53
CA PRO A 209 0.11 14.83 -22.76
C PRO A 209 1.00 13.72 -23.36
N ALA A 210 1.01 13.62 -24.69
CA ALA A 210 1.72 12.55 -25.43
C ALA A 210 3.24 12.51 -25.22
N ASP A 211 3.84 13.58 -24.73
CA ASP A 211 5.27 13.70 -24.40
C ASP A 211 5.56 13.34 -22.92
N THR A 212 4.62 12.75 -22.21
CA THR A 212 4.79 12.21 -20.87
C THR A 212 4.66 10.69 -20.87
N GLN A 213 5.40 10.01 -19.99
CA GLN A 213 5.31 8.58 -19.80
C GLN A 213 4.99 8.25 -18.36
N VAL A 214 3.95 7.45 -18.13
CA VAL A 214 3.63 6.91 -16.81
C VAL A 214 3.62 5.40 -16.89
N ILE A 215 4.42 4.76 -16.04
CA ILE A 215 4.48 3.31 -15.89
C ILE A 215 3.80 2.98 -14.56
N VAL A 216 2.70 2.25 -14.63
CA VAL A 216 1.97 1.76 -13.46
C VAL A 216 2.24 0.27 -13.30
N VAL A 217 2.75 -0.13 -12.15
CA VAL A 217 2.92 -1.52 -11.76
C VAL A 217 1.86 -1.82 -10.72
N GLU A 218 0.95 -2.74 -11.01
CA GLU A 218 -0.17 -3.07 -10.14
C GLU A 218 -0.37 -4.56 -9.98
N ASN A 219 -0.94 -4.93 -8.85
CA ASN A 219 -1.37 -6.30 -8.56
C ASN A 219 -2.90 -6.48 -8.67
N ILE A 220 -3.60 -5.42 -9.06
CA ILE A 220 -5.05 -5.41 -9.31
C ILE A 220 -5.25 -5.25 -10.81
N ASP A 221 -6.18 -6.00 -11.36
CA ASP A 221 -6.52 -5.89 -12.77
C ASP A 221 -7.10 -4.50 -13.06
N PRO A 222 -6.55 -3.79 -14.04
CA PRO A 222 -7.10 -2.51 -14.46
C PRO A 222 -8.48 -2.71 -15.14
N PRO A 223 -9.27 -1.64 -15.33
CA PRO A 223 -10.50 -1.71 -16.10
C PRO A 223 -10.30 -2.39 -17.46
N VAL A 224 -11.31 -3.15 -17.94
CA VAL A 224 -11.22 -3.95 -19.16
C VAL A 224 -10.77 -3.12 -20.37
N ALA A 225 -11.19 -1.86 -20.45
CA ALA A 225 -10.79 -0.92 -21.50
C ALA A 225 -9.27 -0.66 -21.51
N ILE A 226 -8.61 -0.70 -20.37
CA ILE A 226 -7.16 -0.54 -20.23
C ILE A 226 -6.44 -1.87 -20.52
N MET A 227 -6.97 -2.99 -20.01
CA MET A 227 -6.38 -4.32 -20.23
C MET A 227 -6.29 -4.69 -21.71
N SER A 228 -7.24 -4.26 -22.52
CA SER A 228 -7.29 -4.57 -23.95
C SER A 228 -6.29 -3.77 -24.81
N ARG A 229 -5.50 -2.87 -24.22
CA ARG A 229 -4.54 -2.04 -24.96
C ARG A 229 -3.18 -2.71 -25.10
N ASP A 230 -2.49 -2.45 -26.18
CA ASP A 230 -1.13 -2.93 -26.46
C ASP A 230 -0.10 -2.46 -25.40
N GLN A 231 -0.45 -1.45 -24.61
CA GLN A 231 0.39 -0.90 -23.54
C GLN A 231 0.24 -1.64 -22.22
N SER A 232 -0.69 -2.58 -22.11
CA SER A 232 -0.90 -3.39 -20.90
C SER A 232 -0.10 -4.69 -20.99
N LEU A 233 0.70 -4.97 -19.95
CA LEU A 233 1.52 -6.18 -19.87
C LEU A 233 1.13 -6.96 -18.61
N MET A 234 0.62 -8.17 -18.80
CA MET A 234 0.32 -9.10 -17.69
C MET A 234 1.50 -10.05 -17.47
N PHE A 235 1.93 -10.16 -16.21
CA PHE A 235 2.93 -11.14 -15.78
C PHE A 235 2.26 -12.30 -15.05
N SER A 236 2.33 -13.49 -15.63
CA SER A 236 1.62 -14.67 -15.12
C SER A 236 2.30 -15.35 -13.92
N LYS A 237 3.59 -15.12 -13.70
CA LYS A 237 4.46 -15.92 -12.81
C LYS A 237 4.40 -17.43 -13.10
N ASN A 238 3.86 -17.82 -14.28
CA ASN A 238 3.78 -19.20 -14.72
C ASN A 238 4.65 -19.38 -15.97
N PRO A 239 5.71 -20.22 -15.96
CA PRO A 239 6.61 -20.38 -17.10
C PRO A 239 5.94 -21.00 -18.32
N HIS A 240 4.74 -21.59 -18.15
CA HIS A 240 3.98 -22.25 -19.22
C HIS A 240 2.78 -21.42 -19.73
N GLN A 241 2.56 -20.22 -19.18
CA GLN A 241 1.40 -19.42 -19.53
C GLN A 241 1.76 -17.93 -19.68
N GLY A 242 1.66 -17.39 -20.90
CA GLY A 242 1.88 -15.99 -21.17
C GLY A 242 3.31 -15.52 -20.86
N ARG A 243 3.45 -14.26 -20.45
CA ARG A 243 4.73 -13.69 -20.06
C ARG A 243 4.98 -13.93 -18.58
N TYR A 244 6.05 -14.66 -18.25
CA TYR A 244 6.39 -15.01 -16.86
C TYR A 244 6.61 -13.77 -15.97
N GLY A 245 7.44 -12.84 -16.42
CA GLY A 245 7.81 -11.64 -15.69
C GLY A 245 8.51 -10.61 -16.56
N LEU A 246 9.05 -9.56 -15.94
CA LEU A 246 9.82 -8.53 -16.64
C LEU A 246 11.04 -9.14 -17.34
N PHE A 247 11.72 -10.06 -16.67
CA PHE A 247 12.82 -10.84 -17.25
C PHE A 247 12.30 -12.18 -17.75
N PRO A 248 12.90 -12.75 -18.82
CA PRO A 248 12.53 -14.07 -19.29
C PRO A 248 12.81 -15.10 -18.19
N TYR A 249 11.96 -16.12 -18.10
CA TYR A 249 12.21 -17.27 -17.23
C TYR A 249 13.45 -17.99 -17.75
N ALA A 250 14.49 -18.08 -16.92
CA ALA A 250 15.66 -18.88 -17.25
C ALA A 250 15.27 -20.36 -17.11
N THR A 251 15.08 -21.04 -18.22
CA THR A 251 15.03 -22.50 -18.24
C THR A 251 16.47 -23.00 -17.97
N GLU A 252 16.82 -23.17 -16.71
CA GLU A 252 17.95 -24.03 -16.37
C GLU A 252 17.55 -25.44 -16.77
N HIS A 253 18.38 -26.04 -17.66
CA HIS A 253 18.28 -27.40 -18.20
C HIS A 253 17.35 -27.63 -19.41
N ALA A 254 17.78 -27.15 -20.57
CA ALA A 254 17.65 -27.91 -21.81
C ALA A 254 19.06 -28.46 -22.14
N GLN A 255 19.40 -29.60 -21.56
CA GLN A 255 20.41 -30.54 -22.07
C GLN A 255 19.77 -31.90 -22.19
#